data_2e7c9fbd28a48271831720b579ec3f62
#
_entry.id   2e7c9fbd28a48271831720b579ec3f62
#
_cell.length_a   1.000
_cell.length_b   1.000
_cell.length_c   1.000
_cell.angle_alpha   90.00
_cell.angle_beta   90.00
_cell.angle_gamma   90.00
#
_symmetry.space_group_name_H-M   'P 1'
#
loop_
_entity.id
_entity.type
_entity.pdbx_description
1 polymer ?
#
loop_
_entity_poly.entity_id
_entity_poly.type
_entity_poly.pdbx_seq_one_letter_code
_entity_poly.pdbx_strand_id
1 'polypeptide(L)'
;MSTSELPSYHVRNKLYVSHFLSTWNSRLFEFGAVLFISTIFPGTLFPASIYALTRSASVVVCSTFIGRLIDRSERMHLIRLSIIGQRAATAASCSLLWLLLYYGYTSLDSWSAKAALALLSLLACIEKLSSVINTISVERDWVVVISKNADDLQELNSQMRRIDLFCKLVGPLAIALVDGFSTSIAILVTFCMTAASVFVEYYAIARVYYEVEDLQARPLPSEDPQSTSSSSAARRARQLCGSCISYIQHPAFFPSFSLSLLYLTVLTFGGQMVTYLLSVGFSSISIGLLRTVSTVFELSSTWLAPKAMHRIGAIRCGIWFLNWQIVWVVIAATMLWIEMPSKYAVAGLLAGTIASRIGLWGFDLSAQVIVQEAVEPDQRGSFSATEASVQSIFELLSYASTAIFARPDQFKIPAAVSATAVVLAGLLYAFFVRQRRGHLFHASKCLKRSGRPTWQPLPQEEDVEMS
;
A
#
# COMPACT_ATOMS: atom_id res chain seq x y z
N MET A 1 25.67 -14.63 -27.99
CA MET A 1 25.77 -14.92 -26.54
C MET A 1 26.21 -13.64 -25.87
N SER A 2 25.27 -12.77 -25.51
CA SER A 2 25.57 -11.57 -24.70
C SER A 2 25.53 -11.99 -23.25
N THR A 3 26.62 -11.79 -22.54
CA THR A 3 26.75 -11.95 -21.09
C THR A 3 25.78 -10.96 -20.41
N SER A 4 24.64 -11.47 -19.97
CA SER A 4 23.70 -10.70 -19.17
C SER A 4 24.30 -10.48 -17.79
N GLU A 5 25.16 -9.47 -17.65
CA GLU A 5 25.64 -9.03 -16.35
C GLU A 5 24.44 -8.57 -15.50
N LEU A 6 24.47 -8.90 -14.20
CA LEU A 6 23.52 -8.42 -13.20
C LEU A 6 23.35 -6.89 -13.33
N PRO A 7 22.14 -6.33 -13.19
CA PRO A 7 21.99 -4.88 -13.13
C PRO A 7 23.00 -4.37 -12.13
N SER A 8 23.88 -3.49 -12.59
CA SER A 8 25.02 -2.99 -11.81
C SER A 8 24.50 -2.59 -10.43
N TYR A 9 25.23 -2.93 -9.37
CA TYR A 9 24.94 -2.53 -7.99
C TYR A 9 24.54 -1.03 -7.90
N HIS A 10 25.11 -0.22 -8.80
CA HIS A 10 24.79 1.20 -8.94
C HIS A 10 23.35 1.48 -9.40
N VAL A 11 22.77 0.68 -10.29
CA VAL A 11 21.37 0.84 -10.75
C VAL A 11 20.41 0.58 -9.59
N ARG A 12 20.63 -0.52 -8.86
CA ARG A 12 19.80 -0.86 -7.70
C ARG A 12 19.86 0.21 -6.62
N ASN A 13 21.05 0.71 -6.30
CA ASN A 13 21.18 1.77 -5.31
C ASN A 13 20.46 3.05 -5.71
N LYS A 14 20.52 3.46 -6.98
CA LYS A 14 19.79 4.63 -7.49
C LYS A 14 18.28 4.43 -7.40
N LEU A 15 17.79 3.22 -7.73
CA LEU A 15 16.38 2.87 -7.56
C LEU A 15 15.95 2.97 -6.09
N TYR A 16 16.73 2.42 -5.17
CA TYR A 16 16.45 2.48 -3.73
C TYR A 16 16.50 3.91 -3.17
N VAL A 17 17.45 4.74 -3.62
CA VAL A 17 17.52 6.15 -3.21
C VAL A 17 16.29 6.92 -3.70
N SER A 18 15.89 6.75 -4.96
CA SER A 18 14.68 7.38 -5.48
C SER A 18 13.44 6.94 -4.71
N HIS A 19 13.28 5.62 -4.49
CA HIS A 19 12.17 5.07 -3.75
C HIS A 19 12.15 5.53 -2.29
N PHE A 20 13.31 5.57 -1.62
CA PHE A 20 13.43 6.07 -0.25
C PHE A 20 12.97 7.53 -0.15
N LEU A 21 13.46 8.41 -1.03
CA LEU A 21 13.08 9.83 -1.01
C LEU A 21 11.59 10.03 -1.31
N SER A 22 11.06 9.27 -2.26
CA SER A 22 9.64 9.30 -2.58
C SER A 22 8.79 8.89 -1.38
N THR A 23 9.08 7.73 -0.81
CA THR A 23 8.34 7.17 0.33
C THR A 23 8.52 8.01 1.58
N TRP A 24 9.73 8.47 1.89
CA TRP A 24 10.01 9.32 3.05
C TRP A 24 9.16 10.58 3.06
N ASN A 25 9.18 11.34 1.96
CA ASN A 25 8.39 12.56 1.86
C ASN A 25 6.89 12.28 1.92
N SER A 26 6.43 11.20 1.27
CA SER A 26 5.02 10.80 1.30
C SER A 26 4.57 10.48 2.73
N ARG A 27 5.32 9.65 3.48
CA ARG A 27 4.97 9.26 4.85
C ARG A 27 5.07 10.41 5.84
N LEU A 28 6.07 11.27 5.67
CA LEU A 28 6.26 12.46 6.50
C LEU A 28 5.10 13.43 6.29
N PHE A 29 4.73 13.72 5.04
CA PHE A 29 3.64 14.64 4.73
C PHE A 29 2.26 14.03 5.07
N GLU A 30 2.02 12.75 4.81
CA GLU A 30 0.76 12.07 5.13
C GLU A 30 0.39 12.20 6.60
N PHE A 31 1.37 12.02 7.49
CA PHE A 31 1.18 12.18 8.92
C PHE A 31 1.18 13.66 9.34
N GLY A 32 2.13 14.44 8.81
CA GLY A 32 2.27 15.86 9.14
C GLY A 32 1.04 16.68 8.77
N ALA A 33 0.44 16.45 7.60
CA ALA A 33 -0.75 17.18 7.17
C ALA A 33 -1.93 17.02 8.16
N VAL A 34 -2.17 15.81 8.66
CA VAL A 34 -3.22 15.54 9.66
C VAL A 34 -2.88 16.26 10.97
N LEU A 35 -1.62 16.21 11.40
CA LEU A 35 -1.15 16.88 12.61
C LEU A 35 -1.30 18.40 12.51
N PHE A 36 -0.86 18.99 11.40
CA PHE A 36 -0.94 20.43 11.15
C PHE A 36 -2.41 20.92 11.09
N ILE A 37 -3.29 20.19 10.37
CA ILE A 37 -4.72 20.50 10.30
C ILE A 37 -5.34 20.46 11.70
N SER A 38 -4.99 19.46 12.52
CA SER A 38 -5.51 19.32 13.88
C SER A 38 -5.03 20.43 14.81
N THR A 39 -3.83 20.96 14.60
CA THR A 39 -3.26 22.09 15.36
C THR A 39 -3.90 23.41 14.92
N ILE A 40 -4.17 23.61 13.62
CA ILE A 40 -4.79 24.83 13.07
C ILE A 40 -6.27 24.89 13.46
N PHE A 41 -7.00 23.77 13.46
CA PHE A 41 -8.42 23.68 13.80
C PHE A 41 -8.64 22.86 15.08
N PRO A 42 -8.29 23.39 16.25
CA PRO A 42 -8.40 22.66 17.52
C PRO A 42 -9.86 22.39 17.88
N GLY A 43 -10.10 21.28 18.59
CA GLY A 43 -11.43 20.94 19.13
C GLY A 43 -12.38 20.25 18.14
N THR A 44 -11.97 20.05 16.89
CA THR A 44 -12.78 19.32 15.89
C THR A 44 -11.93 18.38 15.03
N LEU A 45 -12.41 17.15 14.86
CA LEU A 45 -11.78 16.16 13.97
C LEU A 45 -12.26 16.28 12.51
N PHE A 46 -13.28 17.11 12.27
CA PHE A 46 -13.94 17.22 10.98
C PHE A 46 -12.99 17.60 9.83
N PRO A 47 -12.12 18.62 9.94
CA PRO A 47 -11.21 18.99 8.85
C PRO A 47 -10.23 17.88 8.47
N ALA A 48 -9.63 17.23 9.48
CA ALA A 48 -8.70 16.11 9.25
C ALA A 48 -9.42 14.88 8.65
N SER A 49 -10.67 14.62 9.09
CA SER A 49 -11.48 13.52 8.57
C SER A 49 -11.89 13.75 7.12
N ILE A 50 -12.34 14.96 6.74
CA ILE A 50 -12.67 15.30 5.35
C ILE A 50 -11.42 15.20 4.46
N TYR A 51 -10.29 15.70 4.92
CA TYR A 51 -9.01 15.60 4.22
C TYR A 51 -8.64 14.14 3.93
N ALA A 52 -8.69 13.26 4.93
CA ALA A 52 -8.36 11.85 4.78
C ALA A 52 -9.38 11.09 3.89
N LEU A 53 -10.68 11.37 4.09
CA LEU A 53 -11.76 10.74 3.32
C LEU A 53 -11.67 11.08 1.83
N THR A 54 -11.51 12.37 1.49
CA THR A 54 -11.42 12.81 0.09
C THR A 54 -10.17 12.25 -0.59
N ARG A 55 -9.06 12.16 0.14
CA ARG A 55 -7.81 11.55 -0.32
C ARG A 55 -8.00 10.07 -0.70
N SER A 56 -8.61 9.26 0.15
CA SER A 56 -8.87 7.84 -0.13
C SER A 56 -9.95 7.67 -1.21
N ALA A 57 -11.01 8.47 -1.20
CA ALA A 57 -12.07 8.42 -2.20
C ALA A 57 -11.57 8.75 -3.61
N SER A 58 -10.57 9.64 -3.74
CA SER A 58 -9.99 10.00 -5.04
C SER A 58 -9.39 8.80 -5.78
N VAL A 59 -8.79 7.87 -5.07
CA VAL A 59 -8.22 6.63 -5.65
C VAL A 59 -9.33 5.77 -6.23
N VAL A 60 -10.43 5.59 -5.50
CA VAL A 60 -11.60 4.81 -5.96
C VAL A 60 -12.18 5.40 -7.25
N VAL A 61 -12.38 6.72 -7.27
CA VAL A 61 -12.99 7.42 -8.42
C VAL A 61 -12.07 7.45 -9.63
N CYS A 62 -10.75 7.62 -9.42
CA CYS A 62 -9.79 7.83 -10.50
C CYS A 62 -9.03 6.56 -10.92
N SER A 63 -9.27 5.40 -10.28
CA SER A 63 -8.52 4.15 -10.53
C SER A 63 -8.46 3.75 -11.99
N THR A 64 -9.59 3.77 -12.70
CA THR A 64 -9.67 3.42 -14.13
C THR A 64 -8.91 4.40 -15.03
N PHE A 65 -8.91 5.68 -14.65
CA PHE A 65 -8.13 6.70 -15.37
C PHE A 65 -6.63 6.47 -15.17
N ILE A 66 -6.22 6.24 -13.92
CA ILE A 66 -4.81 5.96 -13.57
C ILE A 66 -4.32 4.71 -14.29
N GLY A 67 -5.09 3.61 -14.27
CA GLY A 67 -4.70 2.36 -14.94
C GLY A 67 -4.42 2.57 -16.41
N ARG A 68 -5.35 3.20 -17.14
CA ARG A 68 -5.17 3.50 -18.57
C ARG A 68 -4.03 4.47 -18.84
N LEU A 69 -3.83 5.45 -17.96
CA LEU A 69 -2.71 6.37 -18.06
C LEU A 69 -1.37 5.63 -17.97
N ILE A 70 -1.26 4.66 -17.05
CA ILE A 70 -0.05 3.86 -16.87
C ILE A 70 0.19 2.94 -18.08
N ASP A 71 -0.83 2.23 -18.55
CA ASP A 71 -0.70 1.27 -19.64
C ASP A 71 -0.38 1.93 -21.01
N ARG A 72 -0.83 3.19 -21.21
CA ARG A 72 -0.69 3.89 -22.50
C ARG A 72 0.44 4.91 -22.58
N SER A 73 0.94 5.34 -21.43
CA SER A 73 1.95 6.42 -21.39
C SER A 73 3.36 5.85 -21.36
N GLU A 74 4.28 6.66 -21.83
CA GLU A 74 5.70 6.38 -21.75
C GLU A 74 6.16 6.35 -20.27
N ARG A 75 6.90 5.32 -19.90
CA ARG A 75 7.33 5.06 -18.50
C ARG A 75 7.98 6.27 -17.83
N MET A 76 8.91 6.93 -18.52
CA MET A 76 9.60 8.10 -17.97
C MET A 76 8.69 9.31 -17.84
N HIS A 77 7.73 9.48 -18.77
CA HIS A 77 6.74 10.57 -18.69
C HIS A 77 5.84 10.41 -17.45
N LEU A 78 5.40 9.20 -17.15
CA LEU A 78 4.60 8.89 -15.95
C LEU A 78 5.34 9.21 -14.67
N ILE A 79 6.60 8.81 -14.57
CA ILE A 79 7.42 9.09 -13.39
C ILE A 79 7.63 10.59 -13.21
N ARG A 80 7.90 11.34 -14.28
CA ARG A 80 7.97 12.82 -14.23
C ARG A 80 6.67 13.42 -13.72
N LEU A 81 5.55 13.00 -14.30
CA LEU A 81 4.22 13.49 -13.91
C LEU A 81 3.93 13.19 -12.43
N SER A 82 4.25 11.99 -11.97
CA SER A 82 4.01 11.58 -10.58
C SER A 82 4.88 12.36 -9.60
N ILE A 83 6.17 12.52 -9.87
CA ILE A 83 7.09 13.28 -9.00
C ILE A 83 6.67 14.75 -8.94
N ILE A 84 6.48 15.41 -10.09
CA ILE A 84 6.11 16.82 -10.14
C ILE A 84 4.75 17.04 -9.48
N GLY A 85 3.74 16.21 -9.82
CA GLY A 85 2.40 16.32 -9.26
C GLY A 85 2.38 16.15 -7.74
N GLN A 86 3.08 15.16 -7.22
CA GLN A 86 3.16 14.89 -5.79
C GLN A 86 3.89 16.04 -5.05
N ARG A 87 5.04 16.47 -5.56
CA ARG A 87 5.86 17.50 -4.90
C ARG A 87 5.22 18.89 -4.97
N ALA A 88 4.64 19.26 -6.11
CA ALA A 88 3.92 20.52 -6.25
C ALA A 88 2.69 20.58 -5.33
N ALA A 89 1.90 19.49 -5.26
CA ALA A 89 0.75 19.42 -4.38
C ALA A 89 1.16 19.51 -2.90
N THR A 90 2.23 18.83 -2.49
CA THR A 90 2.76 18.89 -1.12
C THR A 90 3.27 20.29 -0.80
N ALA A 91 4.05 20.92 -1.68
CA ALA A 91 4.57 22.26 -1.48
C ALA A 91 3.44 23.31 -1.38
N ALA A 92 2.45 23.24 -2.28
CA ALA A 92 1.27 24.10 -2.22
C ALA A 92 0.44 23.90 -0.94
N SER A 93 0.30 22.65 -0.48
CA SER A 93 -0.38 22.34 0.79
C SER A 93 0.37 22.92 1.99
N CYS A 94 1.69 22.77 2.04
CA CYS A 94 2.51 23.36 3.11
C CYS A 94 2.41 24.89 3.12
N SER A 95 2.45 25.53 1.94
CA SER A 95 2.30 26.98 1.83
C SER A 95 0.92 27.43 2.33
N LEU A 96 -0.13 26.71 1.98
CA LEU A 96 -1.49 27.03 2.41
C LEU A 96 -1.68 26.79 3.92
N LEU A 97 -1.14 25.73 4.48
CA LEU A 97 -1.15 25.45 5.92
C LEU A 97 -0.38 26.51 6.71
N TRP A 98 0.75 26.95 6.19
CA TRP A 98 1.52 28.03 6.79
C TRP A 98 0.76 29.36 6.80
N LEU A 99 0.09 29.70 5.70
CA LEU A 99 -0.77 30.89 5.60
C LEU A 99 -1.95 30.82 6.59
N LEU A 100 -2.63 29.68 6.69
CA LEU A 100 -3.71 29.49 7.66
C LEU A 100 -3.23 29.68 9.10
N LEU A 101 -2.06 29.16 9.42
CA LEU A 101 -1.44 29.33 10.74
C LEU A 101 -1.05 30.80 10.98
N TYR A 102 -0.46 31.47 9.98
CA TYR A 102 -0.03 32.86 10.07
C TYR A 102 -1.20 33.83 10.29
N TYR A 103 -2.32 33.64 9.59
CA TYR A 103 -3.52 34.47 9.75
C TYR A 103 -4.38 34.07 10.97
N GLY A 104 -3.99 33.06 11.73
CA GLY A 104 -4.66 32.67 12.97
C GLY A 104 -6.08 32.11 12.79
N TYR A 105 -6.34 31.41 11.69
CA TYR A 105 -7.62 30.73 11.54
C TYR A 105 -7.73 29.56 12.54
N THR A 106 -8.72 29.63 13.44
CA THR A 106 -8.95 28.61 14.47
C THR A 106 -10.32 27.92 14.33
N SER A 107 -11.17 28.41 13.43
CA SER A 107 -12.50 27.84 13.19
C SER A 107 -12.86 27.82 11.71
N LEU A 108 -13.83 26.96 11.35
CA LEU A 108 -14.38 26.88 10.00
C LEU A 108 -15.56 27.84 9.74
N ASP A 109 -15.77 28.83 10.58
CA ASP A 109 -16.88 29.75 10.41
C ASP A 109 -16.73 30.68 9.21
N SER A 110 -15.46 31.03 8.91
CA SER A 110 -15.11 31.88 7.76
C SER A 110 -15.21 31.13 6.42
N TRP A 111 -15.72 31.80 5.40
CA TRP A 111 -15.70 31.28 4.02
C TRP A 111 -14.28 31.03 3.50
N SER A 112 -13.31 31.86 3.91
CA SER A 112 -11.90 31.67 3.54
C SER A 112 -11.30 30.39 4.14
N ALA A 113 -11.63 30.05 5.39
CA ALA A 113 -11.20 28.80 6.01
C ALA A 113 -11.84 27.57 5.32
N LYS A 114 -13.13 27.64 4.96
CA LYS A 114 -13.81 26.58 4.20
C LYS A 114 -13.18 26.39 2.82
N ALA A 115 -12.92 27.49 2.11
CA ALA A 115 -12.28 27.45 0.80
C ALA A 115 -10.85 26.89 0.88
N ALA A 116 -10.08 27.27 1.91
CA ALA A 116 -8.75 26.73 2.15
C ALA A 116 -8.77 25.22 2.44
N LEU A 117 -9.72 24.74 3.26
CA LEU A 117 -9.90 23.31 3.51
C LEU A 117 -10.28 22.54 2.24
N ALA A 118 -11.17 23.11 1.41
CA ALA A 118 -11.53 22.51 0.12
C ALA A 118 -10.32 22.43 -0.81
N LEU A 119 -9.50 23.49 -0.88
CA LEU A 119 -8.27 23.49 -1.67
C LEU A 119 -7.23 22.50 -1.15
N LEU A 120 -7.03 22.42 0.19
CA LEU A 120 -6.19 21.42 0.82
C LEU A 120 -6.64 20.00 0.47
N SER A 121 -7.95 19.74 0.51
CA SER A 121 -8.51 18.43 0.15
C SER A 121 -8.29 18.10 -1.32
N LEU A 122 -8.40 19.08 -2.22
CA LEU A 122 -8.09 18.90 -3.64
C LEU A 122 -6.60 18.60 -3.87
N LEU A 123 -5.72 19.34 -3.21
CA LEU A 123 -4.27 19.11 -3.27
C LEU A 123 -3.91 17.72 -2.70
N ALA A 124 -4.59 17.28 -1.63
CA ALA A 124 -4.43 15.94 -1.09
C ALA A 124 -4.83 14.84 -2.09
N CYS A 125 -5.88 15.05 -2.87
CA CYS A 125 -6.27 14.14 -3.94
C CYS A 125 -5.16 14.05 -5.00
N ILE A 126 -4.62 15.18 -5.46
CA ILE A 126 -3.54 15.22 -6.46
C ILE A 126 -2.29 14.52 -5.92
N GLU A 127 -1.90 14.81 -4.67
CA GLU A 127 -0.75 14.14 -4.02
C GLU A 127 -0.96 12.63 -3.98
N LYS A 128 -2.12 12.16 -3.52
CA LYS A 128 -2.42 10.73 -3.39
C LYS A 128 -2.44 10.02 -4.73
N LEU A 129 -3.08 10.59 -5.74
CA LEU A 129 -3.14 10.01 -7.09
C LEU A 129 -1.74 9.94 -7.71
N SER A 130 -0.93 10.98 -7.55
CA SER A 130 0.46 11.00 -8.01
C SER A 130 1.31 9.95 -7.28
N SER A 131 1.13 9.79 -5.97
CA SER A 131 1.78 8.74 -5.17
C SER A 131 1.40 7.34 -5.66
N VAL A 132 0.12 7.09 -5.97
CA VAL A 132 -0.36 5.80 -6.50
C VAL A 132 0.24 5.52 -7.87
N ILE A 133 0.30 6.52 -8.77
CA ILE A 133 0.95 6.38 -10.09
C ILE A 133 2.42 6.00 -9.89
N ASN A 134 3.15 6.69 -9.01
CA ASN A 134 4.55 6.39 -8.73
C ASN A 134 4.75 4.96 -8.19
N THR A 135 3.96 4.56 -7.21
CA THR A 135 4.02 3.21 -6.62
C THR A 135 3.76 2.13 -7.66
N ILE A 136 2.69 2.26 -8.47
CA ILE A 136 2.37 1.27 -9.49
C ILE A 136 3.47 1.23 -10.56
N SER A 137 3.93 2.38 -11.04
CA SER A 137 4.96 2.44 -12.08
C SER A 137 6.29 1.87 -11.60
N VAL A 138 6.74 2.22 -10.40
CA VAL A 138 8.06 1.76 -9.89
C VAL A 138 7.97 0.34 -9.34
N GLU A 139 7.05 0.06 -8.41
CA GLU A 139 7.03 -1.21 -7.70
C GLU A 139 6.38 -2.34 -8.51
N ARG A 140 5.41 -2.03 -9.38
CA ARG A 140 4.65 -3.07 -10.10
C ARG A 140 5.11 -3.27 -11.54
N ASP A 141 5.76 -2.28 -12.18
CA ASP A 141 6.25 -2.39 -13.56
C ASP A 141 7.79 -2.35 -13.62
N TRP A 142 8.45 -1.28 -13.16
CA TRP A 142 9.91 -1.16 -13.30
C TRP A 142 10.68 -2.26 -12.57
N VAL A 143 10.29 -2.60 -11.34
CA VAL A 143 10.94 -3.66 -10.55
C VAL A 143 10.88 -5.00 -11.29
N VAL A 144 9.78 -5.29 -11.98
CA VAL A 144 9.63 -6.53 -12.76
C VAL A 144 10.54 -6.52 -13.99
N VAL A 145 10.63 -5.37 -14.69
CA VAL A 145 11.50 -5.22 -15.88
C VAL A 145 12.99 -5.29 -15.51
N ILE A 146 13.35 -4.72 -14.35
CA ILE A 146 14.74 -4.72 -13.85
C ILE A 146 15.15 -6.11 -13.34
N SER A 147 14.20 -6.87 -12.77
CA SER A 147 14.49 -8.21 -12.23
C SER A 147 14.76 -9.22 -13.34
N LYS A 148 15.79 -10.05 -13.17
CA LYS A 148 16.19 -11.07 -14.16
C LYS A 148 15.55 -12.43 -13.92
N ASN A 149 15.16 -12.70 -12.68
CA ASN A 149 14.59 -13.98 -12.25
C ASN A 149 13.69 -13.77 -11.01
N ALA A 150 12.94 -14.80 -10.63
CA ALA A 150 12.02 -14.76 -9.52
C ALA A 150 12.69 -14.46 -8.17
N ASP A 151 13.90 -14.96 -7.93
CA ASP A 151 14.63 -14.70 -6.68
C ASP A 151 15.06 -13.23 -6.58
N ASP A 152 15.50 -12.66 -7.70
CA ASP A 152 15.86 -11.25 -7.82
C ASP A 152 14.65 -10.34 -7.59
N LEU A 153 13.49 -10.70 -8.17
CA LEU A 153 12.23 -9.99 -7.95
C LEU A 153 11.82 -10.00 -6.48
N GLN A 154 11.94 -11.14 -5.81
CA GLN A 154 11.63 -11.27 -4.37
C GLN A 154 12.56 -10.40 -3.51
N GLU A 155 13.86 -10.37 -3.83
CA GLU A 155 14.82 -9.54 -3.11
C GLU A 155 14.54 -8.05 -3.32
N LEU A 156 14.31 -7.59 -4.57
CA LEU A 156 13.95 -6.20 -4.88
C LEU A 156 12.68 -5.77 -4.15
N ASN A 157 11.61 -6.56 -4.21
CA ASN A 157 10.36 -6.29 -3.52
C ASN A 157 10.56 -6.21 -1.99
N SER A 158 11.38 -7.10 -1.44
CA SER A 158 11.67 -7.10 0.00
C SER A 158 12.44 -5.87 0.44
N GLN A 159 13.42 -5.41 -0.36
CA GLN A 159 14.17 -4.19 -0.08
C GLN A 159 13.28 -2.95 -0.19
N MET A 160 12.44 -2.85 -1.22
CA MET A 160 11.47 -1.77 -1.37
C MET A 160 10.52 -1.72 -0.16
N ARG A 161 10.03 -2.87 0.28
CA ARG A 161 9.18 -2.98 1.47
C ARG A 161 9.91 -2.60 2.77
N ARG A 162 11.19 -2.95 2.93
CA ARG A 162 12.00 -2.51 4.09
C ARG A 162 12.10 -0.99 4.13
N ILE A 163 12.33 -0.36 2.99
CA ILE A 163 12.38 1.10 2.85
C ILE A 163 11.03 1.71 3.25
N ASP A 164 9.91 1.20 2.72
CA ASP A 164 8.56 1.70 3.05
C ASP A 164 8.26 1.60 4.55
N LEU A 165 8.52 0.44 5.16
CA LEU A 165 8.29 0.22 6.58
C LEU A 165 9.20 1.09 7.47
N PHE A 166 10.45 1.29 7.08
CA PHE A 166 11.36 2.21 7.76
C PHE A 166 10.82 3.65 7.70
N CYS A 167 10.45 4.12 6.52
CA CYS A 167 9.88 5.45 6.34
C CYS A 167 8.55 5.62 7.09
N LYS A 168 7.72 4.58 7.13
CA LYS A 168 6.45 4.56 7.86
C LYS A 168 6.65 4.65 9.39
N LEU A 169 7.77 4.16 9.90
CA LEU A 169 8.11 4.26 11.32
C LEU A 169 8.72 5.61 11.65
N VAL A 170 9.80 5.97 10.94
CA VAL A 170 10.65 7.10 11.30
C VAL A 170 10.08 8.43 10.81
N GLY A 171 9.41 8.46 9.65
CA GLY A 171 8.85 9.68 9.09
C GLY A 171 7.84 10.39 10.01
N PRO A 172 6.76 9.71 10.45
CA PRO A 172 5.82 10.28 11.43
C PRO A 172 6.47 10.70 12.74
N LEU A 173 7.43 9.92 13.25
CA LEU A 173 8.14 10.26 14.48
C LEU A 173 8.99 11.53 14.31
N ALA A 174 9.73 11.64 13.22
CA ALA A 174 10.57 12.80 12.94
C ALA A 174 9.74 14.09 12.87
N ILE A 175 8.63 14.07 12.12
CA ILE A 175 7.81 15.27 11.99
C ILE A 175 7.05 15.60 13.28
N ALA A 176 6.63 14.60 14.06
CA ALA A 176 5.99 14.83 15.36
C ALA A 176 6.93 15.45 16.37
N LEU A 177 8.22 15.07 16.37
CA LEU A 177 9.25 15.70 17.21
C LEU A 177 9.47 17.16 16.83
N VAL A 178 9.55 17.48 15.54
CA VAL A 178 9.72 18.86 15.07
C VAL A 178 8.48 19.69 15.38
N ASP A 179 7.27 19.15 15.19
CA ASP A 179 6.00 19.80 15.50
C ASP A 179 5.85 20.10 16.99
N GLY A 180 6.38 19.21 17.86
CA GLY A 180 6.42 19.42 19.31
C GLY A 180 7.21 20.66 19.74
N PHE A 181 8.14 21.15 18.92
CA PHE A 181 8.82 22.45 19.13
C PHE A 181 8.02 23.60 18.51
N SER A 182 7.57 23.46 17.27
CA SER A 182 6.78 24.48 16.57
C SER A 182 6.16 23.91 15.28
N THR A 183 4.85 24.05 15.15
CA THR A 183 4.12 23.67 13.94
C THR A 183 4.57 24.47 12.70
N SER A 184 4.89 25.75 12.86
CA SER A 184 5.44 26.58 11.76
C SER A 184 6.76 26.01 11.24
N ILE A 185 7.66 25.62 12.14
CA ILE A 185 8.96 25.01 11.77
C ILE A 185 8.72 23.66 11.11
N ALA A 186 7.79 22.84 11.61
CA ALA A 186 7.47 21.53 11.04
C ALA A 186 6.94 21.65 9.61
N ILE A 187 6.05 22.61 9.34
CA ILE A 187 5.54 22.90 7.99
C ILE A 187 6.70 23.35 7.08
N LEU A 188 7.57 24.25 7.54
CA LEU A 188 8.71 24.73 6.77
C LEU A 188 9.72 23.64 6.46
N VAL A 189 10.06 22.79 7.44
CA VAL A 189 10.94 21.62 7.26
C VAL A 189 10.35 20.67 6.22
N THR A 190 9.06 20.37 6.28
CA THR A 190 8.35 19.52 5.31
C THR A 190 8.44 20.12 3.91
N PHE A 191 8.21 21.44 3.78
CA PHE A 191 8.34 22.17 2.51
C PHE A 191 9.75 22.10 1.95
N CYS A 192 10.76 22.44 2.74
CA CYS A 192 12.16 22.44 2.32
C CYS A 192 12.66 21.05 1.94
N MET A 193 12.32 20.01 2.72
CA MET A 193 12.66 18.64 2.39
C MET A 193 12.01 18.18 1.08
N THR A 194 10.74 18.50 0.87
CA THR A 194 10.03 18.21 -0.36
C THR A 194 10.68 18.89 -1.55
N ALA A 195 11.02 20.16 -1.45
CA ALA A 195 11.66 20.93 -2.52
C ALA A 195 13.08 20.43 -2.84
N ALA A 196 13.88 20.13 -1.82
CA ALA A 196 15.24 19.65 -1.99
C ALA A 196 15.31 18.23 -2.58
N SER A 197 14.40 17.35 -2.18
CA SER A 197 14.40 15.95 -2.62
C SER A 197 14.03 15.75 -4.09
N VAL A 198 13.27 16.67 -4.71
CA VAL A 198 12.84 16.57 -6.13
C VAL A 198 14.02 16.33 -7.06
N PHE A 199 15.08 17.12 -6.90
CA PHE A 199 16.25 17.05 -7.79
C PHE A 199 16.98 15.71 -7.67
N VAL A 200 17.19 15.23 -6.43
CA VAL A 200 17.89 13.97 -6.17
C VAL A 200 17.05 12.78 -6.62
N GLU A 201 15.76 12.79 -6.31
CA GLU A 201 14.81 11.75 -6.70
C GLU A 201 14.72 11.62 -8.22
N TYR A 202 14.53 12.76 -8.90
CA TYR A 202 14.44 12.79 -10.35
C TYR A 202 15.74 12.35 -11.02
N TYR A 203 16.89 12.83 -10.55
CA TYR A 203 18.19 12.43 -11.08
C TYR A 203 18.43 10.93 -10.90
N ALA A 204 18.14 10.40 -9.71
CA ALA A 204 18.35 8.98 -9.42
C ALA A 204 17.50 8.09 -10.33
N ILE A 205 16.19 8.38 -10.45
CA ILE A 205 15.29 7.56 -11.27
C ILE A 205 15.55 7.71 -12.78
N ALA A 206 15.93 8.91 -13.24
CA ALA A 206 16.30 9.14 -14.64
C ALA A 206 17.53 8.32 -15.03
N ARG A 207 18.52 8.24 -14.13
CA ARG A 207 19.70 7.38 -14.35
C ARG A 207 19.33 5.91 -14.47
N VAL A 208 18.42 5.40 -13.63
CA VAL A 208 17.92 4.01 -13.75
C VAL A 208 17.30 3.79 -15.12
N TYR A 209 16.46 4.72 -15.60
CA TYR A 209 15.80 4.62 -16.90
C TYR A 209 16.79 4.55 -18.06
N TYR A 210 17.85 5.38 -18.07
CA TYR A 210 18.84 5.42 -19.15
C TYR A 210 19.87 4.29 -19.06
N GLU A 211 20.10 3.69 -17.90
CA GLU A 211 21.05 2.58 -17.72
C GLU A 211 20.43 1.21 -18.01
N VAL A 212 19.08 1.10 -18.02
CA VAL A 212 18.35 -0.16 -18.31
C VAL A 212 17.60 -0.02 -19.63
N GLU A 213 18.11 -0.62 -20.71
CA GLU A 213 17.54 -0.54 -22.05
C GLU A 213 16.10 -1.08 -22.12
N ASP A 214 15.80 -2.15 -21.37
CA ASP A 214 14.48 -2.77 -21.32
C ASP A 214 13.38 -1.82 -20.79
N LEU A 215 13.74 -0.83 -19.97
CA LEU A 215 12.80 0.21 -19.53
C LEU A 215 12.42 1.17 -20.64
N GLN A 216 13.28 1.34 -21.64
CA GLN A 216 13.06 2.26 -22.78
C GLN A 216 12.23 1.59 -23.88
N ALA A 217 12.13 0.26 -23.87
CA ALA A 217 11.25 -0.46 -24.78
C ALA A 217 9.80 -0.03 -24.52
N ARG A 218 9.11 0.48 -25.56
CA ARG A 218 7.69 0.84 -25.47
C ARG A 218 6.89 -0.43 -25.20
N PRO A 219 5.98 -0.42 -24.21
CA PRO A 219 4.87 -1.36 -24.23
C PRO A 219 4.15 -1.16 -25.56
N LEU A 220 3.97 -2.22 -26.35
CA LEU A 220 3.15 -2.16 -27.55
C LEU A 220 1.76 -1.67 -27.15
N PRO A 221 1.22 -0.59 -27.74
CA PRO A 221 -0.14 -0.18 -27.44
C PRO A 221 -1.05 -1.34 -27.81
N SER A 222 -1.81 -1.86 -26.85
CA SER A 222 -2.95 -2.71 -27.17
C SER A 222 -3.87 -1.88 -28.07
N GLU A 223 -4.03 -2.28 -29.31
CA GLU A 223 -4.91 -1.65 -30.29
C GLU A 223 -6.35 -1.78 -29.80
N ASP A 224 -6.82 -0.78 -29.10
CA ASP A 224 -8.24 -0.64 -28.77
C ASP A 224 -8.89 0.23 -29.90
N PRO A 225 -9.69 -0.38 -30.81
CA PRO A 225 -10.15 0.31 -32.04
C PRO A 225 -11.16 1.43 -31.80
N GLN A 226 -11.47 1.82 -30.57
CA GLN A 226 -12.57 2.74 -30.27
C GLN A 226 -12.20 3.91 -29.38
N SER A 227 -11.28 4.77 -29.84
CA SER A 227 -11.11 6.10 -29.24
C SER A 227 -11.70 7.19 -30.16
N THR A 228 -13.01 7.23 -30.32
CA THR A 228 -13.68 8.41 -30.86
C THR A 228 -14.59 9.03 -29.78
N SER A 229 -14.27 10.29 -29.52
CA SER A 229 -14.98 11.31 -28.78
C SER A 229 -16.47 11.06 -28.44
N SER A 230 -16.79 10.94 -27.20
CA SER A 230 -17.87 11.60 -26.46
C SER A 230 -17.92 11.16 -25.00
N SER A 231 -17.83 12.12 -24.10
CA SER A 231 -17.77 11.91 -22.65
C SER A 231 -19.17 11.82 -22.04
N SER A 232 -19.90 10.70 -22.21
CA SER A 232 -21.11 10.51 -21.43
C SER A 232 -20.80 9.74 -20.13
N ALA A 233 -21.45 10.10 -19.00
CA ALA A 233 -21.35 9.41 -17.73
C ALA A 233 -21.63 7.90 -17.87
N ALA A 234 -22.54 7.52 -18.77
CA ALA A 234 -22.86 6.14 -19.09
C ALA A 234 -21.67 5.37 -19.71
N ARG A 235 -20.82 6.03 -20.50
CA ARG A 235 -19.62 5.41 -21.07
C ARG A 235 -18.54 5.20 -19.99
N ARG A 236 -18.38 6.16 -19.06
CA ARG A 236 -17.48 5.99 -17.89
C ARG A 236 -17.93 4.83 -17.01
N ALA A 237 -19.23 4.72 -16.72
CA ALA A 237 -19.78 3.60 -15.95
C ALA A 237 -19.54 2.26 -16.65
N ARG A 238 -19.73 2.18 -17.97
CA ARG A 238 -19.46 0.97 -18.76
C ARG A 238 -17.98 0.59 -18.78
N GLN A 239 -17.07 1.57 -18.82
CA GLN A 239 -15.63 1.35 -18.76
C GLN A 239 -15.18 0.89 -17.38
N LEU A 240 -15.72 1.49 -16.30
CA LEU A 240 -15.50 1.01 -14.93
C LEU A 240 -15.96 -0.44 -14.77
N CYS A 241 -17.16 -0.75 -15.28
CA CYS A 241 -17.69 -2.10 -15.27
C CYS A 241 -16.79 -3.07 -16.06
N GLY A 242 -16.28 -2.65 -17.21
CA GLY A 242 -15.34 -3.43 -18.03
C GLY A 242 -14.02 -3.73 -17.28
N SER A 243 -13.41 -2.73 -16.65
CA SER A 243 -12.19 -2.91 -15.86
C SER A 243 -12.42 -3.82 -14.65
N CYS A 244 -13.56 -3.69 -13.96
CA CYS A 244 -13.92 -4.58 -12.86
C CYS A 244 -14.15 -6.03 -13.33
N ILE A 245 -14.79 -6.21 -14.48
CA ILE A 245 -15.02 -7.55 -15.05
C ILE A 245 -13.69 -8.19 -15.43
N SER A 246 -12.82 -7.47 -16.13
CA SER A 246 -11.48 -7.93 -16.48
C SER A 246 -10.66 -8.32 -15.24
N TYR A 247 -10.70 -7.49 -14.18
CA TYR A 247 -10.04 -7.78 -12.90
C TYR A 247 -10.57 -9.08 -12.26
N ILE A 248 -11.90 -9.26 -12.22
CA ILE A 248 -12.54 -10.44 -11.60
C ILE A 248 -12.24 -11.73 -12.38
N GLN A 249 -12.17 -11.64 -13.71
CA GLN A 249 -11.90 -12.80 -14.57
C GLN A 249 -10.42 -13.17 -14.64
N HIS A 250 -9.55 -12.30 -14.17
CA HIS A 250 -8.10 -12.52 -14.25
C HIS A 250 -7.63 -13.64 -13.30
N PRO A 251 -6.68 -14.51 -13.71
CA PRO A 251 -6.14 -15.60 -12.85
C PRO A 251 -5.53 -15.10 -11.52
N ALA A 252 -5.02 -13.87 -11.49
CA ALA A 252 -4.47 -13.23 -10.29
C ALA A 252 -5.52 -12.58 -9.38
N PHE A 253 -6.83 -12.69 -9.73
CA PHE A 253 -7.90 -12.06 -8.94
C PHE A 253 -7.91 -12.50 -7.48
N PHE A 254 -7.91 -13.81 -7.22
CA PHE A 254 -8.02 -14.32 -5.85
C PHE A 254 -6.87 -13.89 -4.92
N PRO A 255 -5.58 -13.96 -5.31
CA PRO A 255 -4.49 -13.42 -4.50
C PRO A 255 -4.62 -11.92 -4.25
N SER A 256 -4.92 -11.13 -5.28
CA SER A 256 -5.08 -9.69 -5.22
C SER A 256 -6.28 -9.28 -4.36
N PHE A 257 -7.45 -9.92 -4.55
CA PHE A 257 -8.64 -9.63 -3.77
C PHE A 257 -8.52 -10.06 -2.31
N SER A 258 -7.87 -11.20 -2.04
CA SER A 258 -7.54 -11.63 -0.66
C SER A 258 -6.65 -10.61 0.04
N LEU A 259 -5.65 -10.07 -0.66
CA LEU A 259 -4.80 -8.99 -0.14
C LEU A 259 -5.62 -7.71 0.11
N SER A 260 -6.47 -7.33 -0.83
CA SER A 260 -7.32 -6.15 -0.70
C SER A 260 -8.26 -6.24 0.49
N LEU A 261 -8.82 -7.43 0.77
CA LEU A 261 -9.72 -7.66 1.88
C LEU A 261 -9.05 -7.44 3.26
N LEU A 262 -7.74 -7.60 3.34
CA LEU A 262 -6.98 -7.32 4.57
C LEU A 262 -6.93 -5.84 4.95
N TYR A 263 -7.31 -4.92 4.05
CA TYR A 263 -7.47 -3.50 4.35
C TYR A 263 -8.75 -3.20 5.15
N LEU A 264 -9.73 -4.12 5.18
CA LEU A 264 -10.88 -4.04 6.06
C LEU A 264 -10.49 -4.46 7.49
N THR A 265 -9.64 -3.67 8.13
CA THR A 265 -9.15 -3.99 9.47
C THR A 265 -9.03 -2.76 10.35
N VAL A 266 -9.47 -2.88 11.59
CA VAL A 266 -9.21 -1.93 12.70
C VAL A 266 -8.08 -2.43 13.60
N LEU A 267 -7.64 -3.68 13.43
CA LEU A 267 -6.59 -4.33 14.22
C LEU A 267 -5.19 -3.97 13.68
N THR A 268 -4.94 -2.66 13.57
CA THR A 268 -3.63 -2.09 13.23
C THR A 268 -3.35 -0.93 14.16
N PHE A 269 -2.07 -0.59 14.42
CA PHE A 269 -1.71 0.62 15.16
C PHE A 269 -1.93 1.89 14.33
N GLY A 270 -3.10 1.98 13.67
CA GLY A 270 -3.64 3.17 13.01
C GLY A 270 -4.48 4.00 13.95
N GLY A 271 -5.06 5.10 13.43
CA GLY A 271 -5.85 6.04 14.23
C GLY A 271 -6.97 5.40 15.05
N GLN A 272 -7.66 4.41 14.50
CA GLN A 272 -8.78 3.71 15.15
C GLN A 272 -8.35 2.97 16.43
N MET A 273 -7.31 2.15 16.34
CA MET A 273 -6.76 1.43 17.49
C MET A 273 -6.14 2.38 18.51
N VAL A 274 -5.43 3.41 18.06
CA VAL A 274 -4.82 4.43 18.93
C VAL A 274 -5.90 5.15 19.73
N THR A 275 -6.99 5.59 19.09
CA THR A 275 -8.12 6.22 19.77
C THR A 275 -8.77 5.29 20.79
N TYR A 276 -8.95 4.01 20.44
CA TYR A 276 -9.46 3.00 21.38
C TYR A 276 -8.54 2.85 22.59
N LEU A 277 -7.24 2.69 22.40
CA LEU A 277 -6.27 2.52 23.49
C LEU A 277 -6.19 3.74 24.41
N LEU A 278 -6.26 4.95 23.85
CA LEU A 278 -6.35 6.19 24.64
C LEU A 278 -7.62 6.22 25.49
N SER A 279 -8.76 5.79 24.95
CA SER A 279 -10.04 5.73 25.68
C SER A 279 -10.04 4.70 26.82
N VAL A 280 -9.22 3.65 26.72
CA VAL A 280 -9.02 2.62 27.77
C VAL A 280 -7.98 3.06 28.81
N GLY A 281 -7.32 4.21 28.61
CA GLY A 281 -6.38 4.80 29.58
C GLY A 281 -4.90 4.50 29.33
N PHE A 282 -4.53 4.04 28.13
CA PHE A 282 -3.13 3.93 27.76
C PHE A 282 -2.52 5.30 27.50
N SER A 283 -1.29 5.51 27.96
CA SER A 283 -0.55 6.74 27.64
C SER A 283 -0.06 6.73 26.20
N SER A 284 0.10 7.91 25.61
CA SER A 284 0.64 8.08 24.26
C SER A 284 2.04 7.45 24.11
N ILE A 285 2.86 7.51 25.15
CA ILE A 285 4.19 6.87 25.18
C ILE A 285 4.07 5.35 25.08
N SER A 286 3.18 4.72 25.87
CA SER A 286 2.94 3.29 25.81
C SER A 286 2.46 2.83 24.43
N ILE A 287 1.55 3.60 23.82
CA ILE A 287 1.06 3.34 22.46
C ILE A 287 2.18 3.46 21.42
N GLY A 288 3.05 4.47 21.56
CA GLY A 288 4.22 4.65 20.72
C GLY A 288 5.19 3.48 20.79
N LEU A 289 5.48 2.98 22.01
CA LEU A 289 6.33 1.79 22.22
C LEU A 289 5.72 0.54 21.60
N LEU A 290 4.42 0.28 21.82
CA LEU A 290 3.72 -0.87 21.23
C LEU A 290 3.71 -0.82 19.71
N ARG A 291 3.52 0.37 19.13
CA ARG A 291 3.61 0.58 17.68
C ARG A 291 5.02 0.28 17.16
N THR A 292 6.07 0.70 17.89
CA THR A 292 7.46 0.40 17.54
C THR A 292 7.71 -1.10 17.52
N VAL A 293 7.28 -1.83 18.57
CA VAL A 293 7.38 -3.30 18.62
C VAL A 293 6.64 -3.93 17.44
N SER A 294 5.41 -3.48 17.14
CA SER A 294 4.64 -3.94 15.99
C SER A 294 5.40 -3.77 14.67
N THR A 295 6.06 -2.62 14.48
CA THR A 295 6.84 -2.35 13.26
C THR A 295 8.10 -3.23 13.17
N VAL A 296 8.73 -3.58 14.28
CA VAL A 296 9.83 -4.57 14.29
C VAL A 296 9.34 -5.93 13.78
N PHE A 297 8.15 -6.37 14.19
CA PHE A 297 7.52 -7.59 13.68
C PHE A 297 7.18 -7.47 12.17
N GLU A 298 6.67 -6.32 11.73
CA GLU A 298 6.45 -6.03 10.30
C GLU A 298 7.75 -6.14 9.51
N LEU A 299 8.82 -5.50 9.97
CA LEU A 299 10.14 -5.55 9.34
C LEU A 299 10.71 -6.97 9.28
N SER A 300 10.56 -7.77 10.33
CA SER A 300 11.09 -9.14 10.38
C SER A 300 10.54 -10.02 9.23
N SER A 301 9.30 -9.77 8.80
CA SER A 301 8.69 -10.49 7.69
C SER A 301 9.42 -10.26 6.36
N THR A 302 10.07 -9.10 6.18
CA THR A 302 10.79 -8.77 4.93
C THR A 302 12.06 -9.60 4.72
N TRP A 303 12.60 -10.20 5.77
CA TRP A 303 13.69 -11.19 5.68
C TRP A 303 13.17 -12.64 5.70
N LEU A 304 12.07 -12.86 6.44
CA LEU A 304 11.49 -14.18 6.58
C LEU A 304 10.77 -14.62 5.29
N ALA A 305 10.00 -13.74 4.66
CA ALA A 305 9.20 -14.06 3.50
C ALA A 305 10.05 -14.48 2.27
N PRO A 306 11.12 -13.77 1.85
CA PRO A 306 11.95 -14.22 0.73
C PRO A 306 12.61 -15.57 1.00
N LYS A 307 13.14 -15.79 2.22
CA LYS A 307 13.73 -17.07 2.59
C LYS A 307 12.72 -18.22 2.53
N ALA A 308 11.48 -17.97 2.95
CA ALA A 308 10.41 -18.94 2.87
C ALA A 308 9.96 -19.16 1.41
N MET A 309 9.80 -18.10 0.61
CA MET A 309 9.43 -18.18 -0.81
C MET A 309 10.47 -18.94 -1.61
N HIS A 310 11.75 -18.70 -1.38
CA HIS A 310 12.83 -19.45 -2.03
C HIS A 310 12.77 -20.97 -1.74
N ARG A 311 12.35 -21.37 -0.51
CA ARG A 311 12.31 -22.80 -0.13
C ARG A 311 11.04 -23.52 -0.57
N ILE A 312 9.88 -22.84 -0.49
CA ILE A 312 8.57 -23.50 -0.66
C ILE A 312 7.72 -22.89 -1.78
N GLY A 313 8.21 -21.82 -2.43
CA GLY A 313 7.53 -21.05 -3.48
C GLY A 313 6.50 -20.06 -2.94
N ALA A 314 6.21 -18.99 -3.72
CA ALA A 314 5.37 -17.88 -3.29
C ALA A 314 3.94 -18.31 -2.90
N ILE A 315 3.33 -19.21 -3.67
CA ILE A 315 1.95 -19.68 -3.41
C ILE A 315 1.82 -20.42 -2.07
N ARG A 316 2.77 -21.29 -1.73
CA ARG A 316 2.74 -21.98 -0.42
C ARG A 316 3.10 -21.05 0.73
N CYS A 317 4.06 -20.16 0.49
CA CYS A 317 4.47 -19.14 1.43
C CYS A 317 3.28 -18.27 1.85
N GLY A 318 2.50 -17.79 0.85
CA GLY A 318 1.31 -16.99 1.10
C GLY A 318 0.28 -17.68 2.00
N ILE A 319 -0.03 -18.97 1.80
CA ILE A 319 -1.00 -19.67 2.65
C ILE A 319 -0.50 -19.85 4.08
N TRP A 320 0.79 -20.08 4.29
CA TRP A 320 1.36 -20.20 5.64
C TRP A 320 1.31 -18.87 6.41
N PHE A 321 1.68 -17.76 5.76
CA PHE A 321 1.64 -16.45 6.38
C PHE A 321 0.20 -15.99 6.65
N LEU A 322 -0.73 -16.28 5.74
CA LEU A 322 -2.13 -15.92 5.92
C LEU A 322 -2.79 -16.74 7.05
N ASN A 323 -2.48 -18.05 7.17
CA ASN A 323 -2.92 -18.86 8.30
C ASN A 323 -2.34 -18.35 9.63
N TRP A 324 -1.07 -17.96 9.66
CA TRP A 324 -0.47 -17.32 10.83
C TRP A 324 -1.25 -16.06 11.22
N GLN A 325 -1.57 -15.21 10.27
CA GLN A 325 -2.34 -14.00 10.50
C GLN A 325 -3.74 -14.31 11.04
N ILE A 326 -4.46 -15.29 10.45
CA ILE A 326 -5.80 -15.70 10.89
C ILE A 326 -5.77 -16.10 12.37
N VAL A 327 -4.85 -16.97 12.77
CA VAL A 327 -4.75 -17.44 14.17
C VAL A 327 -4.61 -16.26 15.13
N TRP A 328 -3.67 -15.38 14.88
CA TRP A 328 -3.40 -14.27 15.81
C TRP A 328 -4.46 -13.19 15.79
N VAL A 329 -5.08 -12.89 14.63
CA VAL A 329 -6.18 -11.92 14.53
C VAL A 329 -7.45 -12.46 15.19
N VAL A 330 -7.76 -13.75 15.04
CA VAL A 330 -8.89 -14.38 15.72
C VAL A 330 -8.67 -14.37 17.24
N ILE A 331 -7.48 -14.73 17.73
CA ILE A 331 -7.14 -14.60 19.15
C ILE A 331 -7.34 -13.15 19.62
N ALA A 332 -6.79 -12.17 18.90
CA ALA A 332 -6.91 -10.76 19.28
C ALA A 332 -8.39 -10.31 19.36
N ALA A 333 -9.20 -10.68 18.40
CA ALA A 333 -10.62 -10.31 18.37
C ALA A 333 -11.41 -11.03 19.48
N THR A 334 -11.17 -12.31 19.73
CA THR A 334 -11.88 -13.08 20.76
C THR A 334 -11.58 -12.59 22.18
N MET A 335 -10.37 -12.03 22.43
CA MET A 335 -10.04 -11.44 23.73
C MET A 335 -10.97 -10.30 24.15
N LEU A 336 -11.60 -9.61 23.20
CA LEU A 336 -12.57 -8.53 23.48
C LEU A 336 -13.98 -9.05 23.85
N TRP A 337 -14.25 -10.37 23.66
CA TRP A 337 -15.54 -10.99 23.96
C TRP A 337 -15.51 -11.82 25.26
N ILE A 338 -14.31 -12.08 25.79
CA ILE A 338 -14.15 -12.86 27.01
C ILE A 338 -14.32 -11.92 28.22
N GLU A 339 -15.15 -12.30 29.20
CA GLU A 339 -15.33 -11.59 30.47
C GLU A 339 -14.11 -11.75 31.37
N MET A 340 -12.99 -11.18 30.97
CA MET A 340 -11.76 -11.10 31.76
C MET A 340 -11.54 -9.68 32.27
N PRO A 341 -10.72 -9.49 33.32
CA PRO A 341 -10.27 -8.16 33.72
C PRO A 341 -9.69 -7.43 32.49
N SER A 342 -10.12 -6.18 32.28
CA SER A 342 -9.84 -5.40 31.07
C SER A 342 -8.35 -5.37 30.67
N LYS A 343 -7.44 -5.45 31.65
CA LYS A 343 -5.99 -5.49 31.44
C LYS A 343 -5.53 -6.70 30.62
N TYR A 344 -6.08 -7.89 30.91
CA TYR A 344 -5.70 -9.13 30.21
C TYR A 344 -6.33 -9.18 28.81
N ALA A 345 -7.57 -8.72 28.67
CA ALA A 345 -8.26 -8.63 27.38
C ALA A 345 -7.49 -7.72 26.42
N VAL A 346 -7.10 -6.53 26.88
CA VAL A 346 -6.34 -5.58 26.06
C VAL A 346 -4.91 -6.08 25.79
N ALA A 347 -4.25 -6.71 26.76
CA ALA A 347 -2.94 -7.32 26.55
C ALA A 347 -2.98 -8.41 25.47
N GLY A 348 -4.01 -9.30 25.51
CA GLY A 348 -4.22 -10.31 24.47
C GLY A 348 -4.52 -9.73 23.10
N LEU A 349 -5.36 -8.68 23.03
CA LEU A 349 -5.62 -7.92 21.80
C LEU A 349 -4.31 -7.38 21.20
N LEU A 350 -3.49 -6.73 22.01
CA LEU A 350 -2.23 -6.12 21.57
C LEU A 350 -1.22 -7.19 21.13
N ALA A 351 -1.02 -8.24 21.93
CA ALA A 351 -0.11 -9.33 21.59
C ALA A 351 -0.52 -10.02 20.27
N GLY A 352 -1.81 -10.34 20.10
CA GLY A 352 -2.33 -10.92 18.88
C GLY A 352 -2.21 -9.99 17.68
N THR A 353 -2.50 -8.69 17.84
CA THR A 353 -2.32 -7.69 16.79
C THR A 353 -0.85 -7.60 16.37
N ILE A 354 0.10 -7.52 17.29
CA ILE A 354 1.53 -7.44 17.01
C ILE A 354 2.01 -8.72 16.29
N ALA A 355 1.68 -9.89 16.81
CA ALA A 355 2.10 -11.17 16.23
C ALA A 355 1.52 -11.39 14.83
N SER A 356 0.30 -10.91 14.57
CA SER A 356 -0.34 -10.99 13.24
C SER A 356 0.42 -10.26 12.14
N ARG A 357 1.26 -9.25 12.49
CA ARG A 357 1.99 -8.42 11.52
C ARG A 357 2.95 -9.21 10.63
N ILE A 358 3.60 -10.25 11.18
CA ILE A 358 4.46 -11.13 10.38
C ILE A 358 3.64 -11.79 9.27
N GLY A 359 2.45 -12.30 9.62
CA GLY A 359 1.55 -12.94 8.67
C GLY A 359 1.09 -11.98 7.57
N LEU A 360 0.63 -10.78 7.95
CA LEU A 360 0.16 -9.75 7.02
C LEU A 360 1.22 -9.40 5.98
N TRP A 361 2.41 -8.99 6.43
CA TRP A 361 3.45 -8.52 5.52
C TRP A 361 4.13 -9.65 4.76
N GLY A 362 4.20 -10.86 5.33
CA GLY A 362 4.66 -12.03 4.61
C GLY A 362 3.69 -12.46 3.51
N PHE A 363 2.38 -12.36 3.76
CA PHE A 363 1.35 -12.60 2.74
C PHE A 363 1.34 -11.51 1.67
N ASP A 364 1.45 -10.23 2.06
CA ASP A 364 1.52 -9.10 1.14
C ASP A 364 2.65 -9.29 0.11
N LEU A 365 3.88 -9.59 0.57
CA LEU A 365 5.01 -9.86 -0.32
C LEU A 365 4.76 -11.06 -1.24
N SER A 366 4.18 -12.14 -0.71
CA SER A 366 3.87 -13.34 -1.50
C SER A 366 2.81 -13.07 -2.57
N ALA A 367 1.73 -12.36 -2.20
CA ALA A 367 0.67 -11.98 -3.12
C ALA A 367 1.17 -11.00 -4.20
N GLN A 368 2.04 -10.05 -3.81
CA GLN A 368 2.66 -9.11 -4.73
C GLN A 368 3.48 -9.83 -5.82
N VAL A 369 4.33 -10.78 -5.43
CA VAL A 369 5.11 -11.59 -6.40
C VAL A 369 4.18 -12.36 -7.33
N ILE A 370 3.15 -13.04 -6.79
CA ILE A 370 2.20 -13.81 -7.61
C ILE A 370 1.48 -12.92 -8.63
N VAL A 371 1.03 -11.72 -8.21
CA VAL A 371 0.36 -10.76 -9.11
C VAL A 371 1.32 -10.24 -10.18
N GLN A 372 2.56 -9.90 -9.82
CA GLN A 372 3.58 -9.39 -10.73
C GLN A 372 3.99 -10.42 -11.80
N GLU A 373 4.03 -11.71 -11.43
CA GLU A 373 4.34 -12.80 -12.35
C GLU A 373 3.15 -13.18 -13.26
N ALA A 374 1.92 -13.04 -12.75
CA ALA A 374 0.72 -13.50 -13.45
C ALA A 374 0.09 -12.45 -14.36
N VAL A 375 0.31 -11.16 -14.11
CA VAL A 375 -0.32 -10.07 -14.88
C VAL A 375 0.59 -9.66 -16.04
N GLU A 376 0.02 -9.66 -17.24
CA GLU A 376 0.71 -9.26 -18.46
C GLU A 376 1.17 -7.81 -18.42
N PRO A 377 2.30 -7.47 -19.06
CA PRO A 377 2.91 -6.13 -19.00
C PRO A 377 1.97 -4.99 -19.42
N ASP A 378 1.14 -5.23 -20.44
CA ASP A 378 0.19 -4.27 -21.01
C ASP A 378 -1.04 -4.02 -20.13
N GLN A 379 -1.31 -4.90 -19.16
CA GLN A 379 -2.47 -4.81 -18.26
C GLN A 379 -2.08 -4.51 -16.80
N ARG A 380 -0.79 -4.44 -16.47
CA ARG A 380 -0.31 -4.24 -15.08
C ARG A 380 -0.84 -2.96 -14.45
N GLY A 381 -0.84 -1.87 -15.20
CA GLY A 381 -1.33 -0.58 -14.72
C GLY A 381 -2.82 -0.62 -14.41
N SER A 382 -3.62 -1.14 -15.34
CA SER A 382 -5.07 -1.24 -15.19
C SER A 382 -5.47 -2.19 -14.06
N PHE A 383 -4.81 -3.35 -13.97
CA PHE A 383 -5.03 -4.33 -12.90
C PHE A 383 -4.67 -3.76 -11.52
N SER A 384 -3.47 -3.19 -11.39
CA SER A 384 -2.98 -2.63 -10.12
C SER A 384 -3.77 -1.40 -9.66
N ALA A 385 -4.24 -0.56 -10.59
CA ALA A 385 -5.10 0.57 -10.27
C ALA A 385 -6.48 0.12 -9.76
N THR A 386 -7.03 -0.97 -10.34
CA THR A 386 -8.28 -1.57 -9.86
C THR A 386 -8.08 -2.21 -8.48
N GLU A 387 -6.98 -2.92 -8.26
CA GLU A 387 -6.58 -3.45 -6.95
C GLU A 387 -6.51 -2.34 -5.90
N ALA A 388 -5.81 -1.24 -6.18
CA ALA A 388 -5.69 -0.10 -5.28
C ALA A 388 -7.05 0.55 -4.96
N SER A 389 -7.97 0.58 -5.95
CA SER A 389 -9.34 1.04 -5.73
C SER A 389 -10.09 0.13 -4.76
N VAL A 390 -10.01 -1.19 -4.95
CA VAL A 390 -10.65 -2.18 -4.06
C VAL A 390 -10.08 -2.10 -2.64
N GLN A 391 -8.76 -1.96 -2.51
CA GLN A 391 -8.09 -1.73 -1.21
C GLN A 391 -8.63 -0.47 -0.53
N SER A 392 -8.75 0.63 -1.26
CA SER A 392 -9.28 1.89 -0.74
C SER A 392 -10.76 1.78 -0.32
N ILE A 393 -11.58 0.99 -1.03
CA ILE A 393 -12.96 0.72 -0.63
C ILE A 393 -12.99 -0.02 0.72
N PHE A 394 -12.18 -1.07 0.89
CA PHE A 394 -12.12 -1.80 2.15
C PHE A 394 -11.57 -0.94 3.30
N GLU A 395 -10.60 -0.08 3.03
CA GLU A 395 -10.10 0.89 4.00
C GLU A 395 -11.21 1.88 4.43
N LEU A 396 -11.98 2.42 3.48
CA LEU A 396 -13.13 3.28 3.78
C LEU A 396 -14.21 2.57 4.60
N LEU A 397 -14.51 1.31 4.28
CA LEU A 397 -15.44 0.49 5.06
C LEU A 397 -14.94 0.23 6.48
N SER A 398 -13.62 0.08 6.67
CA SER A 398 -13.02 -0.01 7.99
C SER A 398 -13.28 1.26 8.80
N TYR A 399 -13.04 2.45 8.23
CA TYR A 399 -13.36 3.73 8.90
C TYR A 399 -14.86 3.89 9.15
N ALA A 400 -15.70 3.49 8.20
CA ALA A 400 -17.16 3.54 8.39
C ALA A 400 -17.62 2.65 9.55
N SER A 401 -17.02 1.48 9.73
CA SER A 401 -17.36 0.58 10.84
C SER A 401 -17.11 1.22 12.20
N THR A 402 -16.00 1.94 12.37
CA THR A 402 -15.69 2.66 13.62
C THR A 402 -16.45 3.97 13.78
N ALA A 403 -16.92 4.58 12.70
CA ALA A 403 -17.83 5.72 12.77
C ALA A 403 -19.23 5.32 13.24
N ILE A 404 -19.72 4.14 12.82
CA ILE A 404 -21.01 3.57 13.26
C ILE A 404 -20.91 3.09 14.71
N PHE A 405 -19.86 2.34 15.03
CA PHE A 405 -19.61 1.80 16.38
C PHE A 405 -18.56 2.63 17.11
N ALA A 406 -18.89 3.89 17.40
CA ALA A 406 -17.95 4.89 17.90
C ALA A 406 -17.59 4.75 19.39
N ARG A 407 -18.35 3.94 20.17
CA ARG A 407 -18.10 3.75 21.60
C ARG A 407 -16.99 2.74 21.85
N PRO A 408 -16.13 2.95 22.86
CA PRO A 408 -15.04 2.01 23.19
C PRO A 408 -15.52 0.58 23.51
N ASP A 409 -16.67 0.43 24.19
CA ASP A 409 -17.30 -0.86 24.49
C ASP A 409 -17.78 -1.60 23.22
N GLN A 410 -18.09 -0.88 22.17
CA GLN A 410 -18.52 -1.39 20.86
C GLN A 410 -17.34 -1.77 19.96
N PHE A 411 -16.10 -1.41 20.29
CA PHE A 411 -14.91 -1.71 19.48
C PHE A 411 -14.75 -3.20 19.15
N LYS A 412 -15.32 -4.08 19.98
CA LYS A 412 -15.38 -5.53 19.73
C LYS A 412 -16.08 -5.89 18.41
N ILE A 413 -17.04 -5.06 17.91
CA ILE A 413 -17.77 -5.32 16.68
C ILE A 413 -16.89 -5.04 15.45
N PRO A 414 -16.27 -3.85 15.28
CA PRO A 414 -15.27 -3.62 14.23
C PRO A 414 -14.10 -4.61 14.25
N ALA A 415 -13.65 -5.03 15.45
CA ALA A 415 -12.61 -6.05 15.58
C ALA A 415 -13.06 -7.42 15.06
N ALA A 416 -14.30 -7.84 15.35
CA ALA A 416 -14.89 -9.07 14.81
C ALA A 416 -15.07 -9.00 13.29
N VAL A 417 -15.50 -7.86 12.74
CA VAL A 417 -15.57 -7.63 11.29
C VAL A 417 -14.20 -7.80 10.64
N SER A 418 -13.16 -7.24 11.25
CA SER A 418 -11.78 -7.38 10.79
C SER A 418 -11.32 -8.84 10.81
N ALA A 419 -11.59 -9.58 11.87
CA ALA A 419 -11.25 -11.00 11.98
C ALA A 419 -11.98 -11.82 10.91
N THR A 420 -13.27 -11.56 10.69
CA THR A 420 -14.07 -12.22 9.65
C THR A 420 -13.50 -11.94 8.26
N ALA A 421 -13.08 -10.70 7.96
CA ALA A 421 -12.46 -10.34 6.70
C ALA A 421 -11.14 -11.11 6.46
N VAL A 422 -10.31 -11.25 7.48
CA VAL A 422 -9.04 -12.03 7.40
C VAL A 422 -9.32 -13.52 7.16
N VAL A 423 -10.31 -14.09 7.85
CA VAL A 423 -10.73 -15.50 7.63
C VAL A 423 -11.26 -15.69 6.21
N LEU A 424 -12.10 -14.78 5.72
CA LEU A 424 -12.62 -14.82 4.36
C LEU A 424 -11.49 -14.71 3.32
N ALA A 425 -10.51 -13.81 3.52
CA ALA A 425 -9.31 -13.73 2.70
C ALA A 425 -8.57 -15.08 2.65
N GLY A 426 -8.44 -15.75 3.80
CA GLY A 426 -7.83 -17.08 3.90
C GLY A 426 -8.58 -18.14 3.12
N LEU A 427 -9.91 -18.16 3.17
CA LEU A 427 -10.75 -19.10 2.41
C LEU A 427 -10.62 -18.86 0.90
N LEU A 428 -10.66 -17.62 0.46
CA LEU A 428 -10.51 -17.26 -0.96
C LEU A 428 -9.12 -17.63 -1.48
N TYR A 429 -8.08 -17.36 -0.70
CA TYR A 429 -6.73 -17.74 -1.09
C TYR A 429 -6.51 -19.26 -1.07
N ALA A 430 -7.09 -19.98 -0.10
CA ALA A 430 -7.07 -21.45 -0.07
C ALA A 430 -7.78 -22.06 -1.30
N PHE A 431 -8.89 -21.44 -1.72
CA PHE A 431 -9.58 -21.83 -2.97
C PHE A 431 -8.66 -21.67 -4.19
N PHE A 432 -7.96 -20.52 -4.31
CA PHE A 432 -6.98 -20.30 -5.36
C PHE A 432 -5.86 -21.36 -5.35
N VAL A 433 -5.30 -21.66 -4.18
CA VAL A 433 -4.24 -22.67 -4.03
C VAL A 433 -4.74 -24.04 -4.47
N ARG A 434 -5.98 -24.40 -4.10
CA ARG A 434 -6.60 -25.67 -4.51
C ARG A 434 -6.81 -25.75 -6.03
N GLN A 435 -7.30 -24.67 -6.64
CA GLN A 435 -7.53 -24.61 -8.08
C GLN A 435 -6.22 -24.78 -8.88
N ARG A 436 -5.12 -24.15 -8.43
CA ARG A 436 -3.82 -24.23 -9.10
C ARG A 436 -3.06 -25.54 -8.88
N ARG A 437 -3.31 -26.26 -7.77
CA ARG A 437 -2.52 -27.40 -7.34
C ARG A 437 -3.30 -28.71 -7.23
N GLY A 438 -4.61 -28.68 -7.29
CA GLY A 438 -5.47 -29.84 -7.10
C GLY A 438 -5.60 -30.35 -5.64
N HIS A 439 -4.73 -29.90 -4.71
CA HIS A 439 -4.75 -30.28 -3.28
C HIS A 439 -4.16 -29.22 -2.38
N LEU A 440 -4.71 -29.09 -1.15
CA LEU A 440 -4.28 -28.08 -0.14
C LEU A 440 -3.10 -28.56 0.72
N PHE A 441 -3.02 -29.85 1.02
CA PHE A 441 -2.03 -30.40 1.93
C PHE A 441 -1.20 -31.50 1.28
N HIS A 442 0.13 -31.41 1.41
CA HIS A 442 1.08 -32.49 1.15
C HIS A 442 1.83 -32.80 2.46
N ALA A 443 1.24 -33.65 3.29
CA ALA A 443 1.84 -34.05 4.56
C ALA A 443 3.10 -34.94 4.40
N SER A 444 3.31 -35.54 3.21
CA SER A 444 4.33 -36.61 3.06
C SER A 444 5.69 -36.15 2.52
N LYS A 445 5.84 -34.93 1.92
CA LYS A 445 7.11 -34.48 1.35
C LYS A 445 7.93 -33.51 2.22
N CYS A 446 7.33 -32.91 3.26
CA CYS A 446 8.08 -32.07 4.22
C CYS A 446 8.99 -32.89 5.16
N LEU A 447 8.81 -34.21 5.25
CA LEU A 447 9.60 -35.13 6.09
C LEU A 447 10.69 -35.90 5.31
N LYS A 448 10.74 -35.82 4.00
CA LYS A 448 11.85 -36.39 3.21
C LYS A 448 12.90 -35.33 2.92
N ARG A 449 13.96 -35.38 3.68
CA ARG A 449 15.25 -34.71 3.49
C ARG A 449 15.84 -35.13 2.15
N SER A 450 16.32 -34.14 1.37
CA SER A 450 17.13 -34.34 0.16
C SER A 450 16.38 -34.59 -1.16
N GLY A 451 16.42 -33.58 -2.00
CA GLY A 451 16.12 -33.58 -3.42
C GLY A 451 15.84 -32.15 -3.88
N ARG A 452 16.68 -31.58 -4.70
CA ARG A 452 16.51 -30.26 -5.31
C ARG A 452 15.11 -30.17 -5.91
N PRO A 453 14.30 -29.15 -5.64
CA PRO A 453 13.05 -28.95 -6.35
C PRO A 453 13.38 -28.57 -7.79
N THR A 454 13.10 -29.44 -8.73
CA THR A 454 13.06 -29.09 -10.16
C THR A 454 11.84 -28.20 -10.37
N TRP A 455 12.10 -26.92 -10.55
CA TRP A 455 11.12 -25.97 -11.03
C TRP A 455 10.89 -26.28 -12.52
N GLN A 456 9.68 -26.64 -12.88
CA GLN A 456 9.29 -26.73 -14.29
C GLN A 456 8.66 -25.41 -14.69
N PRO A 457 9.16 -24.72 -15.72
CA PRO A 457 8.47 -23.61 -16.37
C PRO A 457 7.09 -24.08 -16.87
N LEU A 458 6.15 -23.16 -16.98
CA LEU A 458 4.86 -23.43 -17.65
C LEU A 458 5.13 -24.03 -19.02
N PRO A 459 4.36 -25.04 -19.49
CA PRO A 459 4.43 -25.52 -20.86
C PRO A 459 4.14 -24.34 -21.79
N GLN A 460 5.09 -23.96 -22.62
CA GLN A 460 4.79 -23.18 -23.82
C GLN A 460 3.92 -24.10 -24.70
N GLU A 461 2.83 -23.57 -25.21
CA GLU A 461 2.04 -24.23 -26.25
C GLU A 461 2.97 -24.46 -27.43
N GLU A 462 3.41 -25.70 -27.62
CA GLU A 462 4.06 -26.12 -28.84
C GLU A 462 3.01 -26.10 -29.96
N ASP A 463 3.33 -25.37 -31.01
CA ASP A 463 2.61 -25.33 -32.27
C ASP A 463 2.27 -26.74 -32.73
N VAL A 464 0.97 -27.04 -32.83
CA VAL A 464 0.49 -28.21 -33.59
C VAL A 464 0.68 -27.90 -35.05
N GLU A 465 1.85 -28.20 -35.58
CA GLU A 465 2.01 -28.34 -37.01
C GLU A 465 1.12 -29.48 -37.50
N MET A 466 0.20 -29.11 -38.38
CA MET A 466 -0.59 -30.06 -39.16
C MET A 466 0.34 -30.85 -40.12
N SER A 467 0.30 -32.14 -40.03
CA SER A 467 0.57 -33.05 -41.12
C SER A 467 -0.63 -33.99 -41.37
#